data_2fc2098b7421fd3887f4f36955e4d647
#
_entry.id   2fc2098b7421fd3887f4f36955e4d647
#
_cell.length_a   1.000
_cell.length_b   1.000
_cell.length_c   1.000
_cell.angle_alpha   90.00
_cell.angle_beta   90.00
_cell.angle_gamma   90.00
#
_symmetry.space_group_name_H-M   'P 1'
#
loop_
_entity.id
_entity.type
_entity.pdbx_description
1 polymer ?
#
loop_
_entity_poly.entity_id
_entity_poly.type
_entity_poly.pdbx_seq_one_letter_code
_entity_poly.pdbx_strand_id
1 'polypeptide(L)'
;MNLIALSIIALTMGHVFSNAVRTLPAIAADVLQRDLGITADGLAVLTGAFPATFALAMLPVGVALDRWGVKPTALCLLTIAAGGAVLAANADGAASMLVAQMVLGIGCSGMLMCPITYAAKNMPAQRFGLWGGIVQAVGNTGMVISASPLAFLVEYSGWRAGFLACAGLAVFAALSVAFVVRETPPDATARRSLGDDARDVIRLGFSHALRAPIVIAWTSFAVVLGVRGLWGGPWLMEERGLSRVEAGHVLLLCTVALIIGPLLAGILERRFQKHRGGILAAGHIGAVSAIALMVLGGALAWPVAADAVLLAVFGLLISTQVICFALVRAATPPERVGRALSAMNVAFFGGAAIMQAASGVAASLGGIGAALMSFVVAVLICSVLFILLRAQGAKSPP
;
A
#
# COMPACT_ATOMS: atom_id res chain seq x y z
N MET A 1 -8.28 24.69 11.00
CA MET A 1 -8.39 23.41 10.22
C MET A 1 -9.77 22.85 10.53
N ASN A 2 -10.57 22.45 9.51
CA ASN A 2 -11.90 21.89 9.73
C ASN A 2 -11.78 20.56 10.49
N LEU A 3 -12.71 20.25 11.40
CA LEU A 3 -12.71 19.03 12.22
C LEU A 3 -12.60 17.75 11.37
N ILE A 4 -13.21 17.73 10.18
CA ILE A 4 -13.12 16.61 9.23
C ILE A 4 -11.65 16.41 8.77
N ALA A 5 -10.96 17.49 8.42
CA ALA A 5 -9.55 17.43 8.00
C ALA A 5 -8.66 16.92 9.15
N LEU A 6 -8.89 17.37 10.37
CA LEU A 6 -8.16 16.91 11.55
C LEU A 6 -8.42 15.43 11.83
N SER A 7 -9.66 14.97 11.66
CA SER A 7 -10.01 13.55 11.79
C SER A 7 -9.32 12.68 10.75
N ILE A 8 -9.24 13.12 9.50
CA ILE A 8 -8.52 12.39 8.43
C ILE A 8 -7.04 12.29 8.79
N ILE A 9 -6.40 13.36 9.24
CA ILE A 9 -4.98 13.34 9.64
C ILE A 9 -4.77 12.41 10.84
N ALA A 10 -5.63 12.45 11.86
CA ALA A 10 -5.54 11.55 13.01
C ALA A 10 -5.63 10.07 12.60
N LEU A 11 -6.57 9.73 11.71
CA LEU A 11 -6.68 8.37 11.14
C LEU A 11 -5.45 7.99 10.31
N THR A 12 -4.83 8.96 9.62
CA THR A 12 -3.64 8.73 8.79
C THR A 12 -2.40 8.38 9.63
N MET A 13 -2.36 8.74 10.92
CA MET A 13 -1.28 8.30 11.82
C MET A 13 -1.18 6.78 11.93
N GLY A 14 -2.33 6.07 11.85
CA GLY A 14 -2.33 4.61 11.74
C GLY A 14 -1.65 4.11 10.45
N HIS A 15 -1.81 4.82 9.33
CA HIS A 15 -1.15 4.46 8.08
C HIS A 15 0.37 4.75 8.11
N VAL A 16 0.80 5.82 8.79
CA VAL A 16 2.23 6.09 9.08
C VAL A 16 2.82 4.95 9.89
N PHE A 17 2.17 4.56 10.98
CA PHE A 17 2.57 3.41 11.79
C PHE A 17 2.67 2.11 10.97
N SER A 18 1.64 1.78 10.19
CA SER A 18 1.59 0.57 9.36
C SER A 18 2.75 0.51 8.37
N ASN A 19 3.11 1.64 7.75
CA ASN A 19 4.25 1.71 6.85
C ASN A 19 5.60 1.61 7.56
N ALA A 20 5.71 2.09 8.80
CA ALA A 20 6.92 1.99 9.60
C ALA A 20 7.15 0.54 10.07
N VAL A 21 6.15 -0.10 10.69
CA VAL A 21 6.31 -1.41 11.32
C VAL A 21 6.53 -2.55 10.33
N ARG A 22 5.89 -2.50 9.15
CA ARG A 22 6.00 -3.60 8.16
C ARG A 22 7.39 -3.72 7.53
N THR A 23 8.21 -2.66 7.55
CA THR A 23 9.56 -2.67 6.99
C THR A 23 10.62 -2.96 8.04
N LEU A 24 10.27 -2.95 9.33
CA LEU A 24 11.19 -3.19 10.43
C LEU A 24 11.87 -4.57 10.38
N PRO A 25 11.18 -5.70 10.07
CA PRO A 25 11.83 -7.00 9.95
C PRO A 25 12.93 -7.04 8.87
N ALA A 26 12.76 -6.29 7.78
CA ALA A 26 13.78 -6.23 6.72
C ALA A 26 15.01 -5.43 7.16
N ILE A 27 14.82 -4.37 7.96
CA ILE A 27 15.89 -3.54 8.50
C ILE A 27 16.68 -4.29 9.57
N ALA A 28 16.00 -5.12 10.38
CA ALA A 28 16.58 -5.89 11.47
C ALA A 28 16.88 -7.35 11.06
N ALA A 29 16.95 -7.67 9.78
CA ALA A 29 16.98 -9.04 9.27
C ALA A 29 18.15 -9.85 9.83
N ASP A 30 19.35 -9.28 9.84
CA ASP A 30 20.59 -9.90 10.33
C ASP A 30 20.55 -10.18 11.84
N VAL A 31 20.10 -9.20 12.63
CA VAL A 31 19.95 -9.36 14.09
C VAL A 31 18.82 -10.31 14.46
N LEU A 32 17.71 -10.31 13.70
CA LEU A 32 16.61 -11.27 13.92
C LEU A 32 17.03 -12.71 13.60
N GLN A 33 17.78 -12.92 12.51
CA GLN A 33 18.30 -14.24 12.17
C GLN A 33 19.22 -14.77 13.26
N ARG A 34 20.15 -13.93 13.74
CA ARG A 34 21.11 -14.31 14.79
C ARG A 34 20.41 -14.57 16.13
N ASP A 35 19.56 -13.65 16.58
CA ASP A 35 19.02 -13.67 17.95
C ASP A 35 17.88 -14.69 18.11
N LEU A 36 17.12 -14.97 17.06
CA LEU A 36 15.99 -15.90 17.06
C LEU A 36 16.31 -17.25 16.37
N GLY A 37 17.53 -17.44 15.88
CA GLY A 37 17.96 -18.67 15.20
C GLY A 37 17.18 -18.91 13.89
N ILE A 38 16.79 -17.84 13.16
CA ILE A 38 15.97 -17.92 11.96
C ILE A 38 16.86 -18.11 10.74
N THR A 39 16.59 -19.14 9.92
CA THR A 39 17.24 -19.32 8.62
C THR A 39 16.77 -18.27 7.59
N ALA A 40 17.47 -18.14 6.46
CA ALA A 40 17.04 -17.24 5.38
C ALA A 40 15.62 -17.58 4.87
N ASP A 41 15.31 -18.87 4.72
CA ASP A 41 13.97 -19.34 4.33
C ASP A 41 12.93 -19.02 5.40
N GLY A 42 13.29 -19.20 6.68
CA GLY A 42 12.45 -18.82 7.82
C GLY A 42 12.15 -17.33 7.85
N LEU A 43 13.12 -16.48 7.51
CA LEU A 43 12.91 -15.03 7.40
C LEU A 43 11.96 -14.69 6.25
N ALA A 44 12.03 -15.38 5.12
CA ALA A 44 11.11 -15.20 4.01
C ALA A 44 9.68 -15.56 4.41
N VAL A 45 9.46 -16.67 5.13
CA VAL A 45 8.16 -17.05 5.69
C VAL A 45 7.64 -15.99 6.66
N LEU A 46 8.49 -15.52 7.55
CA LEU A 46 8.16 -14.51 8.55
C LEU A 46 7.73 -13.17 7.92
N THR A 47 8.50 -12.70 6.94
CA THR A 47 8.18 -11.45 6.22
C THR A 47 6.96 -11.60 5.30
N GLY A 48 6.66 -12.80 4.84
CA GLY A 48 5.46 -13.11 4.05
C GLY A 48 4.17 -13.22 4.89
N ALA A 49 4.28 -13.54 6.18
CA ALA A 49 3.12 -13.72 7.06
C ALA A 49 2.32 -12.41 7.27
N PHE A 50 3.01 -11.28 7.41
CA PHE A 50 2.37 -9.98 7.54
C PHE A 50 1.46 -9.64 6.34
N PRO A 51 1.95 -9.59 5.08
CA PRO A 51 1.09 -9.28 3.94
C PRO A 51 0.00 -10.32 3.68
N ALA A 52 0.23 -11.60 4.02
CA ALA A 52 -0.79 -12.63 3.89
C ALA A 52 -1.98 -12.39 4.82
N THR A 53 -1.72 -12.19 6.12
CA THR A 53 -2.79 -11.91 7.10
C THR A 53 -3.41 -10.54 6.89
N PHE A 54 -2.64 -9.55 6.45
CA PHE A 54 -3.12 -8.23 6.05
C PHE A 54 -4.17 -8.36 4.91
N ALA A 55 -3.86 -9.11 3.85
CA ALA A 55 -4.79 -9.31 2.73
C ALA A 55 -6.07 -10.04 3.15
N LEU A 56 -5.94 -11.10 3.96
CA LEU A 56 -7.09 -11.86 4.46
C LEU A 56 -8.00 -11.00 5.36
N ALA A 57 -7.42 -10.18 6.22
CA ALA A 57 -8.17 -9.31 7.12
C ALA A 57 -8.87 -8.14 6.41
N MET A 58 -8.50 -7.80 5.19
CA MET A 58 -9.16 -6.73 4.44
C MET A 58 -10.63 -6.98 4.17
N LEU A 59 -11.03 -8.25 3.98
CA LEU A 59 -12.43 -8.60 3.76
C LEU A 59 -13.31 -8.22 4.97
N PRO A 60 -13.04 -8.72 6.19
CA PRO A 60 -13.83 -8.35 7.36
C PRO A 60 -13.69 -6.86 7.73
N VAL A 61 -12.55 -6.24 7.45
CA VAL A 61 -12.35 -4.79 7.71
C VAL A 61 -13.28 -3.93 6.85
N GLY A 62 -13.47 -4.26 5.58
CA GLY A 62 -14.41 -3.54 4.72
C GLY A 62 -15.85 -3.60 5.23
N VAL A 63 -16.26 -4.76 5.73
CA VAL A 63 -17.57 -4.95 6.39
C VAL A 63 -17.66 -4.13 7.68
N ALA A 64 -16.60 -4.17 8.50
CA ALA A 64 -16.54 -3.44 9.77
C ALA A 64 -16.68 -1.92 9.57
N LEU A 65 -16.01 -1.35 8.56
CA LEU A 65 -16.06 0.07 8.23
C LEU A 65 -17.46 0.55 7.84
N ASP A 66 -18.23 -0.30 7.16
CA ASP A 66 -19.60 0.05 6.77
C ASP A 66 -20.62 -0.22 7.88
N ARG A 67 -20.40 -1.25 8.70
CA ARG A 67 -21.34 -1.73 9.71
C ARG A 67 -21.20 -1.03 11.06
N TRP A 68 -19.97 -0.84 11.51
CA TRP A 68 -19.65 -0.27 12.83
C TRP A 68 -19.11 1.15 12.73
N GLY A 69 -18.70 1.57 11.53
CA GLY A 69 -18.08 2.87 11.31
C GLY A 69 -16.57 2.83 11.35
N VAL A 70 -15.97 3.98 11.01
CA VAL A 70 -14.52 4.09 10.86
C VAL A 70 -13.81 4.17 12.20
N LYS A 71 -14.34 4.96 13.15
CA LYS A 71 -13.69 5.18 14.46
C LYS A 71 -13.55 3.89 15.27
N PRO A 72 -14.60 3.11 15.56
CA PRO A 72 -14.47 1.87 16.33
C PRO A 72 -13.61 0.84 15.61
N THR A 73 -13.70 0.73 14.27
CA THR A 73 -12.87 -0.17 13.48
C THR A 73 -11.40 0.22 13.58
N ALA A 74 -11.06 1.49 13.44
CA ALA A 74 -9.68 1.97 13.54
C ALA A 74 -9.10 1.73 14.94
N LEU A 75 -9.87 1.99 16.01
CA LEU A 75 -9.44 1.76 17.39
C LEU A 75 -9.19 0.27 17.66
N CYS A 76 -10.10 -0.61 17.23
CA CYS A 76 -9.93 -2.06 17.37
C CYS A 76 -8.65 -2.52 16.67
N LEU A 77 -8.44 -2.14 15.41
CA LEU A 77 -7.28 -2.51 14.62
C LEU A 77 -5.97 -1.97 15.20
N LEU A 78 -5.95 -0.71 15.66
CA LEU A 78 -4.77 -0.10 16.29
C LEU A 78 -4.42 -0.78 17.61
N THR A 79 -5.41 -1.22 18.39
CA THR A 79 -5.20 -2.02 19.62
C THR A 79 -4.57 -3.37 19.29
N ILE A 80 -5.10 -4.08 18.26
CA ILE A 80 -4.52 -5.33 17.77
C ILE A 80 -3.07 -5.11 17.29
N ALA A 81 -2.83 -4.04 16.53
CA ALA A 81 -1.51 -3.71 16.00
C ALA A 81 -0.50 -3.35 17.10
N ALA A 82 -0.92 -2.58 18.12
CA ALA A 82 -0.09 -2.28 19.28
C ALA A 82 0.27 -3.56 20.06
N GLY A 83 -0.71 -4.44 20.29
CA GLY A 83 -0.49 -5.77 20.88
C GLY A 83 0.47 -6.62 20.06
N GLY A 84 0.31 -6.64 18.73
CA GLY A 84 1.21 -7.32 17.80
C GLY A 84 2.64 -6.80 17.86
N ALA A 85 2.83 -5.49 17.97
CA ALA A 85 4.16 -4.88 18.13
C ALA A 85 4.81 -5.24 19.49
N VAL A 86 4.03 -5.27 20.57
CA VAL A 86 4.49 -5.73 21.88
C VAL A 86 4.84 -7.23 21.85
N LEU A 87 4.01 -8.07 21.19
CA LEU A 87 4.32 -9.49 21.01
C LEU A 87 5.64 -9.67 20.22
N ALA A 88 5.83 -8.90 19.15
CA ALA A 88 7.08 -8.94 18.39
C ALA A 88 8.29 -8.56 19.26
N ALA A 89 8.19 -7.50 20.06
CA ALA A 89 9.27 -7.07 20.95
C ALA A 89 9.65 -8.13 22.01
N ASN A 90 8.69 -8.98 22.41
CA ASN A 90 8.89 -10.05 23.39
C ASN A 90 9.09 -11.43 22.74
N ALA A 91 9.28 -11.50 21.43
CA ALA A 91 9.50 -12.77 20.75
C ALA A 91 10.82 -13.42 21.21
N ASP A 92 10.75 -14.72 21.52
CA ASP A 92 11.84 -15.56 21.99
C ASP A 92 12.31 -16.59 20.94
N GLY A 93 11.61 -16.68 19.81
CA GLY A 93 11.93 -17.58 18.71
C GLY A 93 11.15 -17.28 17.45
N ALA A 94 11.41 -18.06 16.40
CA ALA A 94 10.77 -17.91 15.08
C ALA A 94 9.24 -18.02 15.14
N ALA A 95 8.71 -18.94 15.94
CA ALA A 95 7.26 -19.17 16.04
C ALA A 95 6.53 -17.99 16.70
N SER A 96 7.05 -17.46 17.81
CA SER A 96 6.46 -16.29 18.48
C SER A 96 6.54 -15.05 17.61
N MET A 97 7.65 -14.84 16.89
CA MET A 97 7.78 -13.74 15.92
C MET A 97 6.82 -13.89 14.75
N LEU A 98 6.62 -15.12 14.23
CA LEU A 98 5.65 -15.40 13.16
C LEU A 98 4.22 -15.01 13.59
N VAL A 99 3.79 -15.43 14.78
CA VAL A 99 2.49 -15.05 15.35
C VAL A 99 2.37 -13.53 15.48
N ALA A 100 3.42 -12.86 15.97
CA ALA A 100 3.45 -11.41 16.08
C ALA A 100 3.27 -10.72 14.72
N GLN A 101 3.95 -11.19 13.66
CA GLN A 101 3.79 -10.67 12.30
C GLN A 101 2.37 -10.89 11.74
N MET A 102 1.75 -12.02 12.06
CA MET A 102 0.35 -12.29 11.68
C MET A 102 -0.62 -11.32 12.38
N VAL A 103 -0.43 -11.09 13.68
CA VAL A 103 -1.25 -10.14 14.46
C VAL A 103 -1.04 -8.71 13.95
N LEU A 104 0.21 -8.31 13.65
CA LEU A 104 0.52 -7.02 13.05
C LEU A 104 -0.14 -6.86 11.67
N GLY A 105 -0.13 -7.90 10.83
CA GLY A 105 -0.79 -7.89 9.53
C GLY A 105 -2.28 -7.63 9.64
N ILE A 106 -2.97 -8.31 10.58
CA ILE A 106 -4.39 -8.07 10.87
C ILE A 106 -4.62 -6.64 11.35
N GLY A 107 -3.87 -6.18 12.35
CA GLY A 107 -4.04 -4.84 12.92
C GLY A 107 -3.74 -3.70 11.95
N CYS A 108 -2.82 -3.91 11.01
CA CYS A 108 -2.47 -2.91 10.00
C CYS A 108 -3.41 -2.87 8.78
N SER A 109 -4.24 -3.90 8.56
CA SER A 109 -5.03 -4.10 7.33
C SER A 109 -6.01 -2.96 7.00
N GLY A 110 -6.52 -2.25 8.01
CA GLY A 110 -7.44 -1.12 7.83
C GLY A 110 -6.79 0.26 7.84
N MET A 111 -5.49 0.38 8.04
CA MET A 111 -4.85 1.66 8.36
C MET A 111 -4.88 2.68 7.21
N LEU A 112 -4.82 2.25 5.96
CA LEU A 112 -5.10 3.10 4.79
C LEU A 112 -6.60 3.26 4.56
N MET A 113 -7.37 2.20 4.79
CA MET A 113 -8.82 2.17 4.51
C MET A 113 -9.60 3.14 5.40
N CYS A 114 -9.26 3.24 6.69
CA CYS A 114 -9.95 4.09 7.64
C CYS A 114 -9.97 5.58 7.22
N PRO A 115 -8.83 6.25 6.97
CA PRO A 115 -8.84 7.65 6.55
C PRO A 115 -9.50 7.85 5.18
N ILE A 116 -9.30 6.93 4.22
CA ILE A 116 -9.92 7.01 2.89
C ILE A 116 -11.44 6.83 2.97
N THR A 117 -11.94 5.86 3.73
CA THR A 117 -13.38 5.65 3.92
C THR A 117 -14.03 6.83 4.65
N TYR A 118 -13.36 7.35 5.69
CA TYR A 118 -13.84 8.55 6.40
C TYR A 118 -13.91 9.76 5.46
N ALA A 119 -12.86 9.98 4.65
CA ALA A 119 -12.85 11.04 3.64
C ALA A 119 -13.95 10.83 2.59
N ALA A 120 -14.17 9.59 2.14
CA ALA A 120 -15.21 9.28 1.16
C ALA A 120 -16.62 9.56 1.67
N LYS A 121 -16.88 9.35 2.97
CA LYS A 121 -18.19 9.60 3.61
C LYS A 121 -18.41 11.08 3.95
N ASN A 122 -17.36 11.83 4.30
CA ASN A 122 -17.48 13.16 4.91
C ASN A 122 -16.95 14.32 4.04
N MET A 123 -16.27 14.01 2.92
CA MET A 123 -15.73 15.05 2.03
C MET A 123 -16.54 15.18 0.74
N PRO A 124 -16.67 16.39 0.18
CA PRO A 124 -17.21 16.57 -1.17
C PRO A 124 -16.38 15.80 -2.21
N ALA A 125 -17.06 15.29 -3.25
CA ALA A 125 -16.40 14.51 -4.30
C ALA A 125 -15.21 15.24 -4.96
N GLN A 126 -15.32 16.58 -5.09
CA GLN A 126 -14.30 17.44 -5.71
C GLN A 126 -13.00 17.54 -4.90
N ARG A 127 -13.05 17.26 -3.59
CA ARG A 127 -11.88 17.32 -2.69
C ARG A 127 -11.35 15.95 -2.32
N PHE A 128 -12.10 14.90 -2.62
CA PHE A 128 -11.75 13.54 -2.19
C PHE A 128 -10.41 13.06 -2.75
N GLY A 129 -10.13 13.28 -4.05
CA GLY A 129 -8.87 12.88 -4.66
C GLY A 129 -7.66 13.58 -4.04
N LEU A 130 -7.77 14.89 -3.73
CA LEU A 130 -6.72 15.62 -3.02
C LEU A 130 -6.46 15.03 -1.63
N TRP A 131 -7.52 14.72 -0.88
CA TRP A 131 -7.37 14.12 0.45
C TRP A 131 -6.85 12.70 0.40
N GLY A 132 -7.22 11.92 -0.62
CA GLY A 132 -6.61 10.62 -0.90
C GLY A 132 -5.10 10.72 -1.14
N GLY A 133 -4.68 11.72 -1.92
CA GLY A 133 -3.27 12.05 -2.14
C GLY A 133 -2.53 12.44 -0.85
N ILE A 134 -3.15 13.30 -0.01
CA ILE A 134 -2.59 13.71 1.29
C ILE A 134 -2.43 12.51 2.23
N VAL A 135 -3.47 11.68 2.35
CA VAL A 135 -3.43 10.45 3.17
C VAL A 135 -2.29 9.55 2.75
N GLN A 136 -2.14 9.32 1.45
CA GLN A 136 -1.08 8.47 0.92
C GLN A 136 0.30 9.08 1.15
N ALA A 137 0.47 10.39 0.87
CA ALA A 137 1.74 11.10 1.05
C ALA A 137 2.17 11.08 2.53
N VAL A 138 1.28 11.47 3.44
CA VAL A 138 1.55 11.46 4.89
C VAL A 138 1.81 10.03 5.37
N GLY A 139 1.00 9.04 4.95
CA GLY A 139 1.20 7.64 5.31
C GLY A 139 2.56 7.10 4.87
N ASN A 140 3.02 7.48 3.68
CA ASN A 140 4.31 7.04 3.14
C ASN A 140 5.52 7.61 3.93
N THR A 141 5.37 8.67 4.74
CA THR A 141 6.43 9.14 5.64
C THR A 141 6.84 8.06 6.65
N GLY A 142 5.95 7.12 6.97
CA GLY A 142 6.27 5.94 7.78
C GLY A 142 7.44 5.12 7.23
N MET A 143 7.61 5.05 5.90
CA MET A 143 8.77 4.39 5.29
C MET A 143 10.09 5.14 5.54
N VAL A 144 10.04 6.47 5.68
CA VAL A 144 11.22 7.27 6.04
C VAL A 144 11.55 7.09 7.52
N ILE A 145 10.53 7.03 8.38
CA ILE A 145 10.70 6.76 9.82
C ILE A 145 11.39 5.41 10.04
N SER A 146 11.01 4.39 9.28
CA SER A 146 11.67 3.08 9.39
C SER A 146 13.08 3.08 8.82
N ALA A 147 13.32 3.78 7.72
CA ALA A 147 14.61 3.76 7.02
C ALA A 147 15.75 4.47 7.79
N SER A 148 15.46 5.41 8.69
CA SER A 148 16.46 6.15 9.44
C SER A 148 16.23 6.13 10.96
N PRO A 149 15.20 6.76 11.54
CA PRO A 149 15.02 6.75 13.00
C PRO A 149 14.93 5.35 13.61
N LEU A 150 14.14 4.45 13.02
CA LEU A 150 14.00 3.08 13.52
C LEU A 150 15.24 2.24 13.25
N ALA A 151 15.92 2.41 12.11
CA ALA A 151 17.17 1.73 11.82
C ALA A 151 18.23 2.12 12.85
N PHE A 152 18.36 3.42 13.18
CA PHE A 152 19.23 3.91 14.23
C PHE A 152 18.88 3.29 15.59
N LEU A 153 17.59 3.25 15.95
CA LEU A 153 17.15 2.65 17.20
C LEU A 153 17.49 1.14 17.27
N VAL A 154 17.33 0.40 16.16
CA VAL A 154 17.70 -1.02 16.07
C VAL A 154 19.21 -1.20 16.26
N GLU A 155 20.03 -0.35 15.65
CA GLU A 155 21.49 -0.40 15.74
C GLU A 155 21.99 -0.22 17.18
N TYR A 156 21.44 0.78 17.91
CA TYR A 156 21.92 1.14 19.24
C TYR A 156 21.19 0.45 20.39
N SER A 157 19.94 0.05 20.22
CA SER A 157 19.08 -0.47 21.30
C SER A 157 18.45 -1.83 20.96
N GLY A 158 18.79 -2.39 19.80
CA GLY A 158 18.31 -3.66 19.32
C GLY A 158 16.90 -3.62 18.71
N TRP A 159 16.55 -4.67 18.01
CA TRP A 159 15.29 -4.79 17.26
C TRP A 159 14.04 -4.78 18.18
N ARG A 160 14.17 -5.23 19.43
CA ARG A 160 13.09 -5.17 20.43
C ARG A 160 12.65 -3.74 20.71
N ALA A 161 13.62 -2.83 20.88
CA ALA A 161 13.34 -1.39 21.05
C ALA A 161 12.65 -0.79 19.82
N GLY A 162 13.01 -1.24 18.61
CA GLY A 162 12.34 -0.86 17.37
C GLY A 162 10.84 -1.22 17.37
N PHE A 163 10.48 -2.45 17.77
CA PHE A 163 9.08 -2.86 17.89
C PHE A 163 8.34 -2.16 19.01
N LEU A 164 8.98 -1.89 20.16
CA LEU A 164 8.38 -1.09 21.25
C LEU A 164 8.12 0.35 20.82
N ALA A 165 9.02 0.98 20.06
CA ALA A 165 8.78 2.30 19.47
C ALA A 165 7.60 2.28 18.51
N CYS A 166 7.46 1.23 17.69
CA CYS A 166 6.28 1.02 16.86
C CYS A 166 5.00 0.84 17.69
N ALA A 167 5.04 0.11 18.80
CA ALA A 167 3.91 -0.01 19.71
C ALA A 167 3.48 1.36 20.27
N GLY A 168 4.44 2.19 20.69
CA GLY A 168 4.21 3.57 21.12
C GLY A 168 3.55 4.43 20.03
N LEU A 169 4.00 4.28 18.77
CA LEU A 169 3.41 4.98 17.63
C LEU A 169 1.96 4.51 17.35
N ALA A 170 1.68 3.20 17.50
CA ALA A 170 0.33 2.67 17.38
C ALA A 170 -0.61 3.21 18.47
N VAL A 171 -0.13 3.27 19.73
CA VAL A 171 -0.87 3.86 20.85
C VAL A 171 -1.12 5.35 20.61
N PHE A 172 -0.13 6.10 20.17
CA PHE A 172 -0.28 7.51 19.80
C PHE A 172 -1.34 7.70 18.71
N ALA A 173 -1.32 6.85 17.67
CA ALA A 173 -2.33 6.87 16.63
C ALA A 173 -3.73 6.55 17.19
N ALA A 174 -3.84 5.54 18.08
CA ALA A 174 -5.10 5.17 18.72
C ALA A 174 -5.67 6.33 19.58
N LEU A 175 -4.84 6.97 20.39
CA LEU A 175 -5.24 8.14 21.19
C LEU A 175 -5.67 9.30 20.29
N SER A 176 -4.91 9.57 19.21
CA SER A 176 -5.29 10.60 18.22
C SER A 176 -6.67 10.32 17.63
N VAL A 177 -6.96 9.08 17.26
CA VAL A 177 -8.28 8.67 16.75
C VAL A 177 -9.35 8.80 17.83
N ALA A 178 -9.08 8.34 19.06
CA ALA A 178 -10.05 8.35 20.15
C ALA A 178 -10.53 9.76 20.48
N PHE A 179 -9.62 10.74 20.56
CA PHE A 179 -9.91 12.11 20.98
C PHE A 179 -10.34 13.03 19.84
N VAL A 180 -9.81 12.83 18.62
CA VAL A 180 -10.01 13.75 17.49
C VAL A 180 -11.15 13.32 16.58
N VAL A 181 -11.29 12.02 16.31
CA VAL A 181 -12.27 11.55 15.33
C VAL A 181 -13.67 11.59 15.93
N ARG A 182 -14.55 12.34 15.26
CA ARG A 182 -15.99 12.36 15.55
C ARG A 182 -16.71 11.71 14.39
N GLU A 183 -17.54 10.72 14.71
CA GLU A 183 -18.33 9.99 13.72
C GLU A 183 -19.71 9.71 14.29
N THR A 184 -20.75 9.96 13.50
CA THR A 184 -22.10 9.49 13.82
C THR A 184 -22.15 8.00 13.49
N PRO A 185 -22.58 7.13 14.44
CA PRO A 185 -22.71 5.71 14.16
C PRO A 185 -23.58 5.47 12.92
N PRO A 186 -23.25 4.49 12.08
CA PRO A 186 -24.11 4.11 10.96
C PRO A 186 -25.47 3.62 11.49
N ASP A 187 -26.55 3.90 10.75
CA ASP A 187 -27.89 3.44 11.09
C ASP A 187 -27.92 1.91 11.13
N ALA A 188 -28.36 1.36 12.28
CA ALA A 188 -28.35 -0.07 12.56
C ALA A 188 -29.47 -0.86 11.82
N THR A 189 -30.05 -0.32 10.76
CA THR A 189 -31.35 -0.73 10.20
C THR A 189 -31.35 -2.00 9.35
N ALA A 190 -30.23 -2.67 9.08
CA ALA A 190 -30.28 -3.99 8.42
C ALA A 190 -29.13 -4.89 8.87
N ARG A 191 -29.34 -5.69 9.90
CA ARG A 191 -28.41 -6.76 10.32
C ARG A 191 -28.42 -7.90 9.30
N ARG A 192 -27.64 -7.79 8.23
CA ARG A 192 -27.28 -8.92 7.37
C ARG A 192 -26.29 -9.83 8.10
N SER A 193 -26.16 -11.10 7.66
CA SER A 193 -25.12 -11.98 8.19
C SER A 193 -23.73 -11.49 7.77
N LEU A 194 -22.68 -11.76 8.57
CA LEU A 194 -21.29 -11.43 8.22
C LEU A 194 -20.84 -12.14 6.94
N GLY A 195 -21.37 -13.36 6.69
CA GLY A 195 -21.11 -14.13 5.48
C GLY A 195 -21.68 -13.47 4.22
N ASP A 196 -22.89 -12.90 4.32
CA ASP A 196 -23.51 -12.17 3.21
C ASP A 196 -22.76 -10.88 2.91
N ASP A 197 -22.28 -10.17 3.95
CA ASP A 197 -21.49 -8.96 3.80
C ASP A 197 -20.13 -9.26 3.15
N ALA A 198 -19.44 -10.35 3.54
CA ALA A 198 -18.19 -10.77 2.90
C ALA A 198 -18.41 -11.17 1.44
N ARG A 199 -19.51 -11.87 1.14
CA ARG A 199 -19.91 -12.21 -0.23
C ARG A 199 -20.20 -10.95 -1.04
N ASP A 200 -20.76 -9.90 -0.44
CA ASP A 200 -20.97 -8.60 -1.09
C ASP A 200 -19.64 -7.91 -1.46
N VAL A 201 -18.60 -8.00 -0.63
CA VAL A 201 -17.25 -7.47 -0.97
C VAL A 201 -16.73 -8.14 -2.23
N ILE A 202 -16.83 -9.47 -2.31
CA ILE A 202 -16.39 -10.24 -3.48
C ILE A 202 -17.24 -9.86 -4.71
N ARG A 203 -18.58 -9.84 -4.57
CA ARG A 203 -19.48 -9.46 -5.68
C ARG A 203 -19.23 -8.04 -6.17
N LEU A 204 -18.96 -7.09 -5.28
CA LEU A 204 -18.61 -5.72 -5.65
C LEU A 204 -17.33 -5.67 -6.47
N GLY A 205 -16.31 -6.46 -6.11
CA GLY A 205 -15.07 -6.57 -6.87
C GLY A 205 -15.27 -7.02 -8.31
N PHE A 206 -16.24 -7.91 -8.56
CA PHE A 206 -16.60 -8.40 -9.90
C PHE A 206 -17.75 -7.62 -10.55
N SER A 207 -18.27 -6.56 -9.91
CA SER A 207 -19.37 -5.78 -10.46
C SER A 207 -18.94 -5.01 -11.72
N HIS A 208 -19.90 -4.78 -12.61
CA HIS A 208 -19.67 -4.01 -13.83
C HIS A 208 -19.12 -2.61 -13.55
N ALA A 209 -19.57 -1.98 -12.46
CA ALA A 209 -19.17 -0.65 -12.05
C ALA A 209 -17.70 -0.58 -11.57
N LEU A 210 -17.19 -1.64 -10.91
CA LEU A 210 -15.85 -1.64 -10.31
C LEU A 210 -14.82 -2.45 -11.12
N ARG A 211 -15.21 -3.23 -12.13
CA ARG A 211 -14.28 -4.08 -12.88
C ARG A 211 -13.09 -3.31 -13.48
N ALA A 212 -13.33 -2.10 -14.00
CA ALA A 212 -12.25 -1.30 -14.58
C ALA A 212 -11.24 -0.84 -13.52
N PRO A 213 -11.61 -0.13 -12.42
CA PRO A 213 -10.65 0.23 -11.38
C PRO A 213 -10.03 -0.99 -10.68
N ILE A 214 -10.72 -2.13 -10.56
CA ILE A 214 -10.17 -3.37 -9.98
C ILE A 214 -9.08 -3.95 -10.87
N VAL A 215 -9.27 -4.01 -12.19
CA VAL A 215 -8.28 -4.57 -13.13
C VAL A 215 -6.95 -3.79 -13.05
N ILE A 216 -6.99 -2.46 -13.07
CA ILE A 216 -5.75 -1.68 -12.98
C ILE A 216 -5.14 -1.75 -11.56
N ALA A 217 -5.96 -1.87 -10.52
CA ALA A 217 -5.52 -2.00 -9.14
C ALA A 217 -4.65 -3.25 -8.92
N TRP A 218 -4.92 -4.36 -9.62
CA TRP A 218 -4.15 -5.60 -9.54
C TRP A 218 -2.64 -5.39 -9.77
N THR A 219 -2.26 -4.47 -10.63
CA THR A 219 -0.85 -4.24 -10.96
C THR A 219 -0.29 -2.96 -10.36
N SER A 220 -1.15 -2.01 -9.96
CA SER A 220 -0.73 -0.69 -9.49
C SER A 220 0.19 -0.75 -8.26
N PHE A 221 -0.21 -1.50 -7.23
CA PHE A 221 0.58 -1.64 -6.02
C PHE A 221 1.67 -2.72 -6.17
N ALA A 222 1.39 -3.75 -6.97
CA ALA A 222 2.33 -4.82 -7.27
C ALA A 222 3.64 -4.28 -7.86
N VAL A 223 3.56 -3.38 -8.84
CA VAL A 223 4.74 -2.80 -9.48
C VAL A 223 5.55 -1.91 -8.53
N VAL A 224 4.89 -1.19 -7.61
CA VAL A 224 5.59 -0.40 -6.57
C VAL A 224 6.40 -1.32 -5.66
N LEU A 225 5.78 -2.38 -5.14
CA LEU A 225 6.45 -3.35 -4.28
C LEU A 225 7.54 -4.13 -5.04
N GLY A 226 7.27 -4.51 -6.29
CA GLY A 226 8.21 -5.23 -7.14
C GLY A 226 9.44 -4.40 -7.47
N VAL A 227 9.26 -3.20 -7.99
CA VAL A 227 10.37 -2.33 -8.41
C VAL A 227 11.15 -1.80 -7.20
N ARG A 228 10.47 -1.09 -6.29
CA ARG A 228 11.17 -0.46 -5.15
C ARG A 228 11.53 -1.44 -4.05
N GLY A 229 10.66 -2.42 -3.78
CA GLY A 229 10.79 -3.27 -2.59
C GLY A 229 11.55 -4.58 -2.84
N LEU A 230 11.58 -5.09 -4.07
CA LEU A 230 12.15 -6.41 -4.36
C LEU A 230 13.34 -6.33 -5.35
N TRP A 231 13.14 -5.79 -6.54
CA TRP A 231 14.11 -5.88 -7.63
C TRP A 231 14.98 -4.64 -7.85
N GLY A 232 14.58 -3.48 -7.34
CA GLY A 232 15.34 -2.25 -7.54
C GLY A 232 16.71 -2.26 -6.87
N GLY A 233 16.82 -2.83 -5.66
CA GLY A 233 18.10 -3.01 -4.99
C GLY A 233 19.02 -3.96 -5.74
N PRO A 234 18.61 -5.22 -6.00
CA PRO A 234 19.38 -6.16 -6.83
C PRO A 234 19.75 -5.58 -8.20
N TRP A 235 18.84 -4.92 -8.91
CA TRP A 235 19.16 -4.26 -10.19
C TRP A 235 20.34 -3.29 -10.06
N LEU A 236 20.29 -2.39 -9.09
CA LEU A 236 21.34 -1.40 -8.89
C LEU A 236 22.66 -2.00 -8.43
N MET A 237 22.61 -3.04 -7.61
CA MET A 237 23.84 -3.68 -7.08
C MET A 237 24.44 -4.69 -8.05
N GLU A 238 23.64 -5.59 -8.62
CA GLU A 238 24.14 -6.72 -9.41
C GLU A 238 24.29 -6.36 -10.89
N GLU A 239 23.36 -5.60 -11.48
CA GLU A 239 23.39 -5.25 -12.90
C GLU A 239 24.12 -3.92 -13.15
N ARG A 240 24.09 -2.99 -12.17
CA ARG A 240 24.70 -1.66 -12.33
C ARG A 240 26.01 -1.48 -11.52
N GLY A 241 26.39 -2.49 -10.71
CA GLY A 241 27.64 -2.52 -9.95
C GLY A 241 27.73 -1.52 -8.80
N LEU A 242 26.60 -0.99 -8.30
CA LEU A 242 26.59 -0.05 -7.19
C LEU A 242 26.83 -0.77 -5.86
N SER A 243 27.48 -0.08 -4.92
CA SER A 243 27.48 -0.49 -3.52
C SER A 243 26.05 -0.41 -2.93
N ARG A 244 25.82 -1.12 -1.83
CA ARG A 244 24.53 -1.08 -1.11
C ARG A 244 24.12 0.34 -0.72
N VAL A 245 25.07 1.17 -0.32
CA VAL A 245 24.83 2.57 0.10
C VAL A 245 24.41 3.41 -1.08
N GLU A 246 25.09 3.32 -2.21
CA GLU A 246 24.76 4.06 -3.43
C GLU A 246 23.38 3.64 -3.97
N ALA A 247 23.10 2.33 -4.03
CA ALA A 247 21.80 1.81 -4.41
C ALA A 247 20.68 2.33 -3.48
N GLY A 248 20.97 2.41 -2.16
CA GLY A 248 20.08 3.02 -1.17
C GLY A 248 19.77 4.48 -1.46
N HIS A 249 20.76 5.28 -1.85
CA HIS A 249 20.56 6.70 -2.23
C HIS A 249 19.68 6.83 -3.48
N VAL A 250 19.89 5.99 -4.48
CA VAL A 250 19.06 5.98 -5.70
C VAL A 250 17.61 5.59 -5.35
N LEU A 251 17.40 4.56 -4.55
CA LEU A 251 16.06 4.14 -4.10
C LEU A 251 15.39 5.15 -3.18
N LEU A 252 16.16 5.98 -2.47
CA LEU A 252 15.62 7.08 -1.67
C LEU A 252 14.92 8.11 -2.57
N LEU A 253 15.48 8.44 -3.73
CA LEU A 253 14.84 9.34 -4.70
C LEU A 253 13.49 8.80 -5.17
N CYS A 254 13.41 7.51 -5.47
CA CYS A 254 12.14 6.84 -5.77
C CYS A 254 11.16 6.94 -4.58
N THR A 255 11.64 6.77 -3.34
CA THR A 255 10.81 6.89 -2.13
C THR A 255 10.27 8.29 -1.95
N VAL A 256 11.10 9.32 -2.14
CA VAL A 256 10.67 10.73 -2.10
C VAL A 256 9.60 10.99 -3.17
N ALA A 257 9.81 10.46 -4.38
CA ALA A 257 8.82 10.55 -5.45
C ALA A 257 7.49 9.86 -5.08
N LEU A 258 7.52 8.70 -4.40
CA LEU A 258 6.34 8.00 -3.88
C LEU A 258 5.65 8.72 -2.70
N ILE A 259 6.32 9.66 -2.04
CA ILE A 259 5.73 10.53 -1.00
C ILE A 259 5.05 11.74 -1.65
N ILE A 260 5.74 12.41 -2.58
CA ILE A 260 5.26 13.63 -3.23
C ILE A 260 4.20 13.31 -4.30
N GLY A 261 4.40 12.23 -5.04
CA GLY A 261 3.57 11.84 -6.19
C GLY A 261 2.08 11.71 -5.89
N PRO A 262 1.64 11.04 -4.80
CA PRO A 262 0.23 10.95 -4.46
C PRO A 262 -0.43 12.31 -4.21
N LEU A 263 0.31 13.26 -3.63
CA LEU A 263 -0.18 14.62 -3.44
C LEU A 263 -0.39 15.32 -4.78
N LEU A 264 0.58 15.23 -5.68
CA LEU A 264 0.48 15.80 -7.03
C LEU A 264 -0.64 15.14 -7.82
N ALA A 265 -0.78 13.81 -7.74
CA ALA A 265 -1.86 13.07 -8.38
C ALA A 265 -3.24 13.48 -7.86
N GLY A 266 -3.37 13.73 -6.54
CA GLY A 266 -4.61 14.22 -5.93
C GLY A 266 -4.95 15.65 -6.36
N ILE A 267 -3.95 16.54 -6.51
CA ILE A 267 -4.13 17.89 -7.06
C ILE A 267 -4.59 17.82 -8.52
N LEU A 268 -3.93 16.97 -9.31
CA LEU A 268 -4.23 16.78 -10.72
C LEU A 268 -5.64 16.19 -10.91
N GLU A 269 -6.01 15.20 -10.11
CA GLU A 269 -7.36 14.61 -10.08
C GLU A 269 -8.42 15.68 -9.78
N ARG A 270 -8.18 16.51 -8.78
CA ARG A 270 -9.08 17.61 -8.42
C ARG A 270 -9.26 18.63 -9.55
N ARG A 271 -8.18 18.95 -10.27
CA ARG A 271 -8.20 19.92 -11.37
C ARG A 271 -8.88 19.36 -12.63
N PHE A 272 -8.71 18.07 -12.89
CA PHE A 272 -9.13 17.42 -14.13
C PHE A 272 -10.05 16.21 -13.91
N GLN A 273 -11.08 16.37 -13.07
CA GLN A 273 -11.99 15.27 -12.65
C GLN A 273 -12.63 14.49 -13.83
N LYS A 274 -12.93 15.18 -14.93
CA LYS A 274 -13.50 14.54 -16.14
C LYS A 274 -12.50 13.59 -16.83
N HIS A 275 -11.20 13.82 -16.64
CA HIS A 275 -10.10 13.06 -17.28
C HIS A 275 -9.41 12.08 -16.34
N ARG A 276 -9.92 11.89 -15.10
CA ARG A 276 -9.27 11.06 -14.06
C ARG A 276 -8.85 9.68 -14.54
N GLY A 277 -9.63 9.01 -15.37
CA GLY A 277 -9.26 7.71 -15.92
C GLY A 277 -8.14 7.78 -16.97
N GLY A 278 -8.09 8.82 -17.78
CA GLY A 278 -6.98 9.05 -18.71
C GLY A 278 -5.68 9.34 -17.96
N ILE A 279 -5.75 10.16 -16.89
CA ILE A 279 -4.60 10.47 -16.02
C ILE A 279 -4.06 9.20 -15.36
N LEU A 280 -4.95 8.35 -14.84
CA LEU A 280 -4.58 7.07 -14.23
C LEU A 280 -3.86 6.16 -15.24
N ALA A 281 -4.44 5.96 -16.42
CA ALA A 281 -3.85 5.10 -17.45
C ALA A 281 -2.51 5.67 -17.96
N ALA A 282 -2.44 6.97 -18.26
CA ALA A 282 -1.21 7.63 -18.71
C ALA A 282 -0.11 7.55 -17.64
N GLY A 283 -0.46 7.74 -16.36
CA GLY A 283 0.48 7.58 -15.26
C GLY A 283 1.06 6.17 -15.18
N HIS A 284 0.22 5.15 -15.30
CA HIS A 284 0.67 3.75 -15.27
C HIS A 284 1.54 3.38 -16.46
N ILE A 285 1.11 3.74 -17.67
CA ILE A 285 1.88 3.50 -18.90
C ILE A 285 3.22 4.23 -18.83
N GLY A 286 3.22 5.52 -18.45
CA GLY A 286 4.45 6.30 -18.31
C GLY A 286 5.39 5.74 -17.23
N ALA A 287 4.83 5.28 -16.09
CA ALA A 287 5.62 4.66 -15.03
C ALA A 287 6.36 3.41 -15.52
N VAL A 288 5.65 2.50 -16.20
CA VAL A 288 6.30 1.27 -16.69
C VAL A 288 7.17 1.49 -17.91
N SER A 289 6.91 2.54 -18.70
CA SER A 289 7.85 2.97 -19.74
C SER A 289 9.18 3.44 -19.15
N ALA A 290 9.17 4.12 -18.00
CA ALA A 290 10.39 4.47 -17.29
C ALA A 290 11.17 3.23 -16.84
N ILE A 291 10.50 2.19 -16.35
CA ILE A 291 11.16 0.92 -15.99
C ILE A 291 11.70 0.20 -17.23
N ALA A 292 10.95 0.14 -18.32
CA ALA A 292 11.41 -0.46 -19.58
C ALA A 292 12.65 0.29 -20.13
N LEU A 293 12.65 1.61 -20.07
CA LEU A 293 13.81 2.45 -20.45
C LEU A 293 15.00 2.20 -19.51
N MET A 294 14.78 2.01 -18.21
CA MET A 294 15.82 1.67 -17.25
C MET A 294 16.51 0.34 -17.60
N VAL A 295 15.73 -0.70 -17.89
CA VAL A 295 16.25 -2.00 -18.29
C VAL A 295 17.01 -1.90 -19.62
N LEU A 296 16.44 -1.18 -20.60
CA LEU A 296 17.11 -0.93 -21.89
C LEU A 296 18.39 -0.11 -21.69
N GLY A 297 18.35 0.91 -20.87
CA GLY A 297 19.51 1.76 -20.54
C GLY A 297 20.66 0.96 -19.89
N GLY A 298 20.31 -0.05 -19.05
CA GLY A 298 21.29 -1.00 -18.54
C GLY A 298 22.01 -1.78 -19.64
N ALA A 299 21.23 -2.34 -20.57
CA ALA A 299 21.78 -3.08 -21.73
C ALA A 299 22.62 -2.18 -22.67
N LEU A 300 22.29 -0.89 -22.77
CA LEU A 300 23.00 0.10 -23.57
C LEU A 300 24.11 0.84 -22.80
N ALA A 301 24.43 0.40 -21.58
CA ALA A 301 25.43 1.00 -20.70
C ALA A 301 25.23 2.51 -20.45
N TRP A 302 23.98 2.97 -20.31
CA TRP A 302 23.68 4.35 -19.91
C TRP A 302 24.27 4.66 -18.53
N PRO A 303 24.56 5.93 -18.21
CA PRO A 303 25.06 6.28 -16.89
C PRO A 303 24.04 5.97 -15.80
N VAL A 304 24.48 5.58 -14.62
CA VAL A 304 23.65 5.24 -13.45
C VAL A 304 22.69 6.40 -13.05
N ALA A 305 23.08 7.64 -13.33
CA ALA A 305 22.21 8.79 -13.13
C ALA A 305 20.87 8.67 -13.89
N ALA A 306 20.84 7.95 -15.02
CA ALA A 306 19.61 7.67 -15.75
C ALA A 306 18.67 6.75 -14.94
N ASP A 307 19.20 5.72 -14.27
CA ASP A 307 18.39 4.85 -13.38
C ASP A 307 17.75 5.66 -12.25
N ALA A 308 18.49 6.57 -11.64
CA ALA A 308 18.00 7.44 -10.58
C ALA A 308 16.84 8.33 -11.04
N VAL A 309 16.98 8.96 -12.21
CA VAL A 309 15.94 9.80 -12.82
C VAL A 309 14.73 8.95 -13.19
N LEU A 310 14.93 7.80 -13.84
CA LEU A 310 13.84 6.92 -14.28
C LEU A 310 13.08 6.33 -13.11
N LEU A 311 13.73 5.96 -11.99
CA LEU A 311 13.09 5.51 -10.76
C LEU A 311 12.31 6.65 -10.07
N ALA A 312 12.81 7.88 -10.10
CA ALA A 312 12.06 9.01 -9.58
C ALA A 312 10.81 9.30 -10.45
N VAL A 313 10.95 9.29 -11.78
CA VAL A 313 9.83 9.42 -12.72
C VAL A 313 8.81 8.31 -12.53
N PHE A 314 9.26 7.05 -12.40
CA PHE A 314 8.41 5.92 -12.04
C PHE A 314 7.60 6.20 -10.77
N GLY A 315 8.25 6.61 -9.68
CA GLY A 315 7.60 6.89 -8.39
C GLY A 315 6.54 7.99 -8.48
N LEU A 316 6.82 9.06 -9.23
CA LEU A 316 5.85 10.15 -9.46
C LEU A 316 4.63 9.66 -10.26
N LEU A 317 4.86 8.98 -11.38
CA LEU A 317 3.81 8.59 -12.32
C LEU A 317 2.94 7.45 -11.78
N ILE A 318 3.52 6.43 -11.14
CA ILE A 318 2.75 5.34 -10.54
C ILE A 318 1.87 5.82 -9.38
N SER A 319 2.21 6.93 -8.76
CA SER A 319 1.43 7.54 -7.68
C SER A 319 0.03 7.97 -8.11
N THR A 320 -0.25 8.06 -9.43
CA THR A 320 -1.61 8.22 -9.95
C THR A 320 -2.56 7.11 -9.53
N GLN A 321 -2.06 5.97 -9.04
CA GLN A 321 -2.87 4.89 -8.46
C GLN A 321 -3.88 5.37 -7.39
N VAL A 322 -3.62 6.48 -6.70
CA VAL A 322 -4.58 7.04 -5.70
C VAL A 322 -5.90 7.44 -6.36
N ILE A 323 -5.94 7.68 -7.67
CA ILE A 323 -7.15 7.99 -8.44
C ILE A 323 -8.11 6.79 -8.47
N CYS A 324 -7.61 5.55 -8.27
CA CYS A 324 -8.46 4.37 -8.12
C CYS A 324 -9.49 4.55 -7.00
N PHE A 325 -9.09 5.14 -5.86
CA PHE A 325 -10.01 5.43 -4.75
C PHE A 325 -11.13 6.38 -5.17
N ALA A 326 -10.81 7.41 -5.96
CA ALA A 326 -11.79 8.37 -6.47
C ALA A 326 -12.77 7.72 -7.49
N LEU A 327 -12.27 6.81 -8.33
CA LEU A 327 -13.10 6.05 -9.27
C LEU A 327 -14.06 5.11 -8.55
N VAL A 328 -13.58 4.37 -7.56
CA VAL A 328 -14.41 3.46 -6.74
C VAL A 328 -15.47 4.24 -5.98
N ARG A 329 -15.10 5.36 -5.33
CA ARG A 329 -16.07 6.21 -4.63
C ARG A 329 -17.14 6.76 -5.56
N ALA A 330 -16.77 7.19 -6.76
CA ALA A 330 -17.74 7.73 -7.73
C ALA A 330 -18.72 6.67 -8.27
N ALA A 331 -18.32 5.40 -8.22
CA ALA A 331 -19.13 4.28 -8.72
C ALA A 331 -19.93 3.56 -7.63
N THR A 332 -19.83 4.03 -6.34
CA THR A 332 -20.39 3.28 -5.20
C THR A 332 -21.20 4.22 -4.29
N PRO A 333 -22.41 3.80 -3.84
CA PRO A 333 -23.18 4.53 -2.85
C PRO A 333 -22.42 4.67 -1.52
N PRO A 334 -22.63 5.74 -0.74
CA PRO A 334 -21.91 6.00 0.51
C PRO A 334 -21.97 4.84 1.51
N GLU A 335 -23.08 4.10 1.56
CA GLU A 335 -23.35 2.99 2.51
C GLU A 335 -22.51 1.74 2.20
N ARG A 336 -21.96 1.64 0.99
CA ARG A 336 -21.16 0.48 0.52
C ARG A 336 -19.72 0.85 0.18
N VAL A 337 -19.31 2.09 0.41
CA VAL A 337 -17.99 2.56 -0.01
C VAL A 337 -16.85 1.84 0.72
N GLY A 338 -17.03 1.47 1.99
CA GLY A 338 -16.04 0.69 2.74
C GLY A 338 -15.79 -0.68 2.10
N ARG A 339 -16.86 -1.41 1.76
CA ARG A 339 -16.78 -2.73 1.08
C ARG A 339 -16.17 -2.61 -0.31
N ALA A 340 -16.52 -1.60 -1.08
CA ALA A 340 -15.98 -1.37 -2.42
C ALA A 340 -14.47 -1.03 -2.39
N LEU A 341 -14.05 -0.18 -1.44
CA LEU A 341 -12.63 0.13 -1.21
C LEU A 341 -11.87 -1.09 -0.71
N SER A 342 -12.49 -1.94 0.12
CA SER A 342 -11.91 -3.21 0.56
C SER A 342 -11.67 -4.15 -0.62
N ALA A 343 -12.67 -4.34 -1.51
CA ALA A 343 -12.53 -5.15 -2.71
C ALA A 343 -11.35 -4.66 -3.59
N MET A 344 -11.19 -3.34 -3.73
CA MET A 344 -10.07 -2.77 -4.46
C MET A 344 -8.73 -3.04 -3.77
N ASN A 345 -8.65 -2.94 -2.43
CA ASN A 345 -7.41 -3.23 -1.71
C ASN A 345 -7.05 -4.72 -1.74
N VAL A 346 -8.05 -5.63 -1.75
CA VAL A 346 -7.80 -7.05 -2.02
C VAL A 346 -7.14 -7.22 -3.40
N ALA A 347 -7.56 -6.47 -4.42
CA ALA A 347 -6.93 -6.48 -5.72
C ALA A 347 -5.48 -5.95 -5.64
N PHE A 348 -5.21 -4.85 -4.95
CA PHE A 348 -3.86 -4.31 -4.76
C PHE A 348 -2.90 -5.32 -4.13
N PHE A 349 -3.30 -5.95 -3.02
CA PHE A 349 -2.40 -6.86 -2.27
C PHE A 349 -2.38 -8.27 -2.87
N GLY A 350 -3.52 -8.76 -3.37
CA GLY A 350 -3.59 -10.03 -4.09
C GLY A 350 -2.76 -9.99 -5.38
N GLY A 351 -2.89 -8.90 -6.13
CA GLY A 351 -2.07 -8.66 -7.31
C GLY A 351 -0.58 -8.57 -6.97
N ALA A 352 -0.22 -7.91 -5.86
CA ALA A 352 1.16 -7.84 -5.40
C ALA A 352 1.72 -9.22 -5.08
N ALA A 353 0.98 -10.07 -4.37
CA ALA A 353 1.42 -11.42 -4.03
C ALA A 353 1.66 -12.29 -5.29
N ILE A 354 0.70 -12.26 -6.23
CA ILE A 354 0.79 -13.02 -7.49
C ILE A 354 1.96 -12.51 -8.35
N MET A 355 2.07 -11.19 -8.52
CA MET A 355 3.09 -10.60 -9.35
C MET A 355 4.50 -10.76 -8.78
N GLN A 356 4.66 -10.73 -7.45
CA GLN A 356 5.97 -11.03 -6.84
C GLN A 356 6.40 -12.46 -7.13
N ALA A 357 5.51 -13.45 -6.98
CA ALA A 357 5.80 -14.83 -7.32
C ALA A 357 6.13 -14.99 -8.82
N ALA A 358 5.31 -14.39 -9.70
CA ALA A 358 5.54 -14.44 -11.15
C ALA A 358 6.88 -13.78 -11.56
N SER A 359 7.23 -12.66 -10.91
CA SER A 359 8.52 -11.99 -11.16
C SER A 359 9.72 -12.81 -10.68
N GLY A 360 9.57 -13.61 -9.60
CA GLY A 360 10.59 -14.55 -9.17
C GLY A 360 10.86 -15.65 -10.22
N VAL A 361 9.78 -16.20 -10.81
CA VAL A 361 9.91 -17.14 -11.94
C VAL A 361 10.56 -16.46 -13.15
N ALA A 362 10.17 -15.24 -13.48
CA ALA A 362 10.79 -14.49 -14.57
C ALA A 362 12.30 -14.25 -14.33
N ALA A 363 12.68 -13.96 -13.08
CA ALA A 363 14.09 -13.79 -12.69
C ALA A 363 14.89 -15.07 -12.88
N SER A 364 14.34 -16.24 -12.52
CA SER A 364 15.02 -17.52 -12.71
C SER A 364 15.24 -17.90 -14.18
N LEU A 365 14.43 -17.35 -15.08
CA LEU A 365 14.52 -17.62 -16.53
C LEU A 365 15.40 -16.60 -17.29
N GLY A 366 15.44 -15.35 -16.85
CA GLY A 366 16.09 -14.29 -17.62
C GLY A 366 16.70 -13.16 -16.77
N GLY A 367 17.02 -13.44 -15.49
CA GLY A 367 17.66 -12.48 -14.60
C GLY A 367 16.73 -11.36 -14.13
N ILE A 368 17.32 -10.37 -13.45
CA ILE A 368 16.60 -9.24 -12.82
C ILE A 368 15.87 -8.39 -13.86
N GLY A 369 16.46 -8.20 -15.05
CA GLY A 369 15.82 -7.50 -16.15
C GLY A 369 14.49 -8.12 -16.57
N ALA A 370 14.43 -9.46 -16.69
CA ALA A 370 13.19 -10.18 -17.01
C ALA A 370 12.14 -10.05 -15.88
N ALA A 371 12.57 -10.06 -14.61
CA ALA A 371 11.69 -9.82 -13.48
C ALA A 371 11.04 -8.42 -13.56
N LEU A 372 11.81 -7.38 -13.81
CA LEU A 372 11.31 -6.02 -13.99
C LEU A 372 10.37 -5.91 -15.20
N MET A 373 10.73 -6.55 -16.34
CA MET A 373 9.88 -6.54 -17.53
C MET A 373 8.56 -7.29 -17.35
N SER A 374 8.48 -8.29 -16.45
CA SER A 374 7.22 -8.97 -16.12
C SER A 374 6.18 -7.99 -15.55
N PHE A 375 6.61 -7.05 -14.71
CA PHE A 375 5.74 -5.97 -14.21
C PHE A 375 5.33 -5.01 -15.34
N VAL A 376 6.27 -4.66 -16.24
CA VAL A 376 5.97 -3.79 -17.39
C VAL A 376 4.84 -4.39 -18.22
N VAL A 377 4.96 -5.66 -18.60
CA VAL A 377 3.95 -6.37 -19.41
C VAL A 377 2.61 -6.43 -18.68
N ALA A 378 2.60 -6.81 -17.39
CA ALA A 378 1.38 -6.92 -16.62
C ALA A 378 0.64 -5.58 -16.49
N VAL A 379 1.36 -4.50 -16.18
CA VAL A 379 0.77 -3.15 -16.06
C VAL A 379 0.24 -2.65 -17.41
N LEU A 380 0.94 -2.90 -18.51
CA LEU A 380 0.45 -2.54 -19.86
C LEU A 380 -0.83 -3.29 -20.19
N ILE A 381 -0.89 -4.60 -19.98
CA ILE A 381 -2.10 -5.41 -20.19
C ILE A 381 -3.26 -4.85 -19.37
N CYS A 382 -3.07 -4.65 -18.06
CA CYS A 382 -4.11 -4.13 -17.18
C CYS A 382 -4.53 -2.69 -17.56
N SER A 383 -3.60 -1.86 -18.02
CA SER A 383 -3.91 -0.49 -18.48
C SER A 383 -4.76 -0.50 -19.75
N VAL A 384 -4.43 -1.36 -20.72
CA VAL A 384 -5.23 -1.54 -21.94
C VAL A 384 -6.64 -2.06 -21.59
N LEU A 385 -6.72 -3.11 -20.76
CA LEU A 385 -8.01 -3.63 -20.30
C LEU A 385 -8.84 -2.58 -19.56
N PHE A 386 -8.22 -1.77 -18.72
CA PHE A 386 -8.88 -0.65 -18.03
C PHE A 386 -9.49 0.34 -19.02
N ILE A 387 -8.73 0.74 -20.04
CA ILE A 387 -9.20 1.68 -21.08
C ILE A 387 -10.39 1.08 -21.86
N LEU A 388 -10.29 -0.19 -22.27
CA LEU A 388 -11.35 -0.88 -23.02
C LEU A 388 -12.63 -1.03 -22.18
N LEU A 389 -12.51 -1.45 -20.91
CA LEU A 389 -13.65 -1.61 -20.01
C LEU A 389 -14.37 -0.29 -19.75
N ARG A 390 -13.65 0.82 -19.65
CA ARG A 390 -14.25 2.14 -19.50
C ARG A 390 -14.97 2.61 -20.77
N ALA A 391 -14.38 2.35 -21.93
CA ALA A 391 -15.02 2.68 -23.22
C ALA A 391 -16.33 1.92 -23.41
N GLN A 392 -16.43 0.67 -22.96
CA GLN A 392 -17.66 -0.12 -22.97
C GLN A 392 -18.71 0.44 -22.00
N GLY A 393 -18.32 0.82 -20.78
CA GLY A 393 -19.25 1.40 -19.79
C GLY A 393 -19.83 2.75 -20.21
N ALA A 394 -19.11 3.52 -21.05
CA ALA A 394 -19.63 4.78 -21.59
C ALA A 394 -20.66 4.60 -22.72
N LYS A 395 -20.77 3.41 -23.31
CA LYS A 395 -21.71 3.09 -24.40
C LYS A 395 -22.99 2.39 -23.93
N SER A 396 -23.03 1.89 -22.69
CA SER A 396 -24.23 1.27 -22.12
C SER A 396 -25.15 2.38 -21.60
N PRO A 397 -26.41 2.47 -22.05
CA PRO A 397 -27.39 3.42 -21.49
C PRO A 397 -27.62 3.10 -20.00
N PRO A 398 -28.08 4.11 -19.20
CA PRO A 398 -28.33 3.97 -17.77
C PRO A 398 -29.41 2.96 -17.44
#